data_afb0b04fc4041efe3fa68609d5954179
#
_entry.id   afb0b04fc4041efe3fa68609d5954179
#
_cell.length_a   1.000
_cell.length_b   1.000
_cell.length_c   1.000
_cell.angle_alpha   90.00
_cell.angle_beta   90.00
_cell.angle_gamma   90.00
#
_symmetry.space_group_name_H-M   'P 1'
#
loop_
_entity.id
_entity.type
_entity.pdbx_description
1 polymer ?
#
loop_
_entity_poly.entity_id
_entity_poly.type
_entity_poly.pdbx_seq_one_letter_code
_entity_poly.pdbx_strand_id
1 'polypeptide(L)'
;MTRVSLLHFRLILAMLVAGFTAAAAGAQTLAPDIVVTKVINAPVSDVWKAWTTAEGIESFWAPKAAKVEPVPGGAFELWFGVNNPEGLRGSEGCLVHSVKPMEQFVFEWNAPPEIPAIRKLRTLVYLDFKPLPDNRTELTLRNFGYGTGPDWAKNKAYFDQAWPAVMGSLEKRFAAKG
;
A
#
# COMPACT_ATOMS: atom_id res chain seq x y z
N MET A 1 36.39 -79.15 27.42
CA MET A 1 35.57 -79.14 26.23
C MET A 1 34.20 -78.59 26.55
N THR A 2 33.98 -77.29 26.32
CA THR A 2 32.75 -76.65 26.71
C THR A 2 32.27 -75.78 25.49
N ARG A 3 31.13 -76.12 24.95
CA ARG A 3 30.51 -75.45 23.80
C ARG A 3 29.88 -74.13 24.25
N VAL A 4 30.28 -73.07 23.65
CA VAL A 4 29.63 -71.77 23.86
C VAL A 4 28.53 -71.64 22.79
N SER A 5 27.28 -71.47 23.30
CA SER A 5 26.08 -71.28 22.50
C SER A 5 25.98 -69.77 22.09
N LEU A 6 25.95 -69.48 20.82
CA LEU A 6 25.72 -68.12 20.32
C LEU A 6 24.21 -67.82 20.35
N LEU A 7 23.84 -66.94 21.26
CA LEU A 7 22.49 -66.38 21.34
C LEU A 7 22.38 -65.23 20.29
N HIS A 8 21.50 -65.44 19.30
CA HIS A 8 21.20 -64.42 18.30
C HIS A 8 20.32 -63.34 18.89
N PHE A 9 20.89 -62.16 19.09
CA PHE A 9 20.13 -60.97 19.46
C PHE A 9 19.59 -60.32 18.17
N ARG A 10 18.31 -60.56 17.86
CA ARG A 10 17.61 -59.86 16.77
C ARG A 10 17.12 -58.52 17.32
N LEU A 11 17.82 -57.45 16.96
CA LEU A 11 17.38 -56.07 17.16
C LEU A 11 16.27 -55.76 16.14
N ILE A 12 15.04 -55.65 16.61
CA ILE A 12 13.92 -55.14 15.79
C ILE A 12 14.00 -53.61 15.86
N LEU A 13 14.51 -53.00 14.79
CA LEU A 13 14.48 -51.56 14.60
C LEU A 13 13.08 -51.15 14.09
N ALA A 14 12.20 -50.77 15.01
CA ALA A 14 10.91 -50.15 14.67
C ALA A 14 11.15 -48.72 14.16
N MET A 15 11.11 -48.53 12.85
CA MET A 15 11.06 -47.17 12.25
C MET A 15 9.69 -46.56 12.53
N LEU A 16 9.63 -45.61 13.47
CA LEU A 16 8.52 -44.72 13.62
C LEU A 16 8.57 -43.72 12.45
N VAL A 17 7.80 -43.97 11.40
CA VAL A 17 7.54 -42.94 10.39
C VAL A 17 6.53 -41.98 10.97
N ALA A 18 7.02 -40.90 11.59
CA ALA A 18 6.19 -39.76 11.95
C ALA A 18 5.77 -39.09 10.65
N GLY A 19 4.53 -39.33 10.23
CA GLY A 19 3.93 -38.59 9.11
C GLY A 19 3.79 -37.12 9.45
N PHE A 20 4.70 -36.29 8.94
CA PHE A 20 4.51 -34.85 8.90
C PHE A 20 3.39 -34.56 7.91
N THR A 21 2.17 -34.42 8.38
CA THR A 21 1.12 -33.75 7.60
C THR A 21 1.48 -32.28 7.58
N ALA A 22 2.18 -31.84 6.53
CA ALA A 22 2.28 -30.43 6.23
C ALA A 22 0.86 -29.93 5.96
N ALA A 23 0.27 -29.23 6.93
CA ALA A 23 -0.91 -28.43 6.69
C ALA A 23 -0.50 -27.44 5.60
N ALA A 24 -1.05 -27.60 4.39
CA ALA A 24 -0.94 -26.60 3.36
C ALA A 24 -1.58 -25.33 3.93
N ALA A 25 -0.74 -24.38 4.37
CA ALA A 25 -1.18 -23.03 4.65
C ALA A 25 -1.77 -22.53 3.33
N GLY A 26 -3.11 -22.48 3.26
CA GLY A 26 -3.80 -21.97 2.08
C GLY A 26 -3.23 -20.58 1.83
N ALA A 27 -2.62 -20.38 0.67
CA ALA A 27 -2.17 -19.07 0.25
C ALA A 27 -3.38 -18.14 0.33
N GLN A 28 -3.38 -17.19 1.28
CA GLN A 28 -4.41 -16.16 1.32
C GLN A 28 -4.28 -15.38 0.02
N THR A 29 -5.24 -15.56 -0.87
CA THR A 29 -5.35 -14.73 -2.07
C THR A 29 -5.72 -13.33 -1.62
N LEU A 30 -4.72 -12.44 -1.57
CA LEU A 30 -4.95 -11.02 -1.35
C LEU A 30 -5.88 -10.48 -2.44
N ALA A 31 -6.70 -9.49 -2.11
CA ALA A 31 -7.48 -8.82 -3.12
C ALA A 31 -6.54 -8.16 -4.15
N PRO A 32 -6.95 -8.09 -5.44
CA PRO A 32 -6.13 -7.49 -6.48
C PRO A 32 -5.86 -6.02 -6.19
N ASP A 33 -4.69 -5.54 -6.63
CA ASP A 33 -4.26 -4.15 -6.51
C ASP A 33 -5.23 -3.21 -7.24
N ILE A 34 -5.31 -1.97 -6.76
CA ILE A 34 -5.92 -0.88 -7.51
C ILE A 34 -4.81 -0.21 -8.31
N VAL A 35 -5.00 -0.09 -9.61
CA VAL A 35 -4.03 0.58 -10.51
C VAL A 35 -4.74 1.66 -11.30
N VAL A 36 -4.22 2.88 -11.23
CA VAL A 36 -4.74 4.04 -11.97
C VAL A 36 -3.58 4.73 -12.68
N THR A 37 -3.62 4.80 -13.99
CA THR A 37 -2.61 5.52 -14.79
C THR A 37 -3.24 6.74 -15.46
N LYS A 38 -2.55 7.88 -15.43
CA LYS A 38 -2.93 9.13 -16.08
C LYS A 38 -1.74 9.76 -16.76
N VAL A 39 -1.97 10.43 -17.88
CA VAL A 39 -1.01 11.34 -18.50
C VAL A 39 -1.32 12.74 -18.03
N ILE A 40 -0.40 13.32 -17.26
CA ILE A 40 -0.52 14.66 -16.71
C ILE A 40 0.20 15.65 -17.65
N ASN A 41 -0.46 16.75 -17.98
CA ASN A 41 0.08 17.79 -18.86
C ASN A 41 1.00 18.76 -18.09
N ALA A 42 2.04 18.21 -17.51
CA ALA A 42 3.07 18.96 -16.77
C ALA A 42 4.37 18.16 -16.73
N PRO A 43 5.53 18.83 -16.58
CA PRO A 43 6.81 18.17 -16.40
C PRO A 43 6.84 17.39 -15.10
N VAL A 44 7.66 16.34 -15.04
CA VAL A 44 7.77 15.42 -13.90
C VAL A 44 8.08 16.15 -12.59
N SER A 45 8.86 17.22 -12.63
CA SER A 45 9.17 18.06 -11.45
C SER A 45 7.93 18.66 -10.82
N ASP A 46 6.98 19.13 -11.63
CA ASP A 46 5.76 19.77 -11.12
C ASP A 46 4.77 18.73 -10.59
N VAL A 47 4.65 17.58 -11.27
CA VAL A 47 3.83 16.46 -10.81
C VAL A 47 4.41 15.87 -9.52
N TRP A 48 5.73 15.74 -9.42
CA TRP A 48 6.42 15.34 -8.20
C TRP A 48 6.14 16.30 -7.05
N LYS A 49 6.33 17.61 -7.25
CA LYS A 49 6.05 18.64 -6.26
C LYS A 49 4.59 18.59 -5.78
N ALA A 50 3.65 18.32 -6.68
CA ALA A 50 2.24 18.21 -6.34
C ALA A 50 1.97 17.10 -5.31
N TRP A 51 2.72 16.00 -5.35
CA TRP A 51 2.55 14.86 -4.42
C TRP A 51 3.45 14.93 -3.18
N THR A 52 4.53 15.69 -3.21
CA THR A 52 5.58 15.65 -2.17
C THR A 52 5.67 16.91 -1.33
N THR A 53 4.73 17.84 -1.49
CA THR A 53 4.62 19.03 -0.63
C THR A 53 3.18 19.22 -0.14
N ALA A 54 3.01 19.88 1.02
CA ALA A 54 1.70 20.18 1.57
C ALA A 54 0.88 21.05 0.60
N GLU A 55 1.47 22.15 0.10
CA GLU A 55 0.82 23.03 -0.88
C GLU A 55 0.45 22.32 -2.17
N GLY A 56 1.33 21.41 -2.61
CA GLY A 56 1.09 20.56 -3.77
C GLY A 56 -0.17 19.72 -3.61
N ILE A 57 -0.25 18.96 -2.52
CA ILE A 57 -1.40 18.13 -2.16
C ILE A 57 -2.68 18.97 -2.03
N GLU A 58 -2.62 20.08 -1.32
CA GLU A 58 -3.75 20.99 -1.13
C GLU A 58 -4.29 21.55 -2.45
N SER A 59 -3.42 21.70 -3.45
CA SER A 59 -3.77 22.28 -4.74
C SER A 59 -4.69 21.41 -5.63
N PHE A 60 -4.78 20.09 -5.36
CA PHE A 60 -5.62 19.18 -6.15
C PHE A 60 -6.48 18.23 -5.33
N TRP A 61 -6.05 17.83 -4.15
CA TRP A 61 -6.79 16.90 -3.29
C TRP A 61 -7.60 17.65 -2.22
N ALA A 62 -7.20 18.89 -1.93
CA ALA A 62 -7.89 19.84 -1.05
C ALA A 62 -8.23 19.29 0.36
N PRO A 63 -7.30 18.66 1.09
CA PRO A 63 -7.49 18.42 2.51
C PRO A 63 -7.58 19.76 3.24
N LYS A 64 -8.07 19.74 4.49
CA LYS A 64 -8.10 20.94 5.36
C LYS A 64 -6.74 21.28 5.96
N ALA A 65 -5.86 20.29 6.04
CA ALA A 65 -4.46 20.44 6.41
C ALA A 65 -3.67 19.23 5.88
N ALA A 66 -2.39 19.42 5.65
CA ALA A 66 -1.49 18.35 5.21
C ALA A 66 -0.13 18.49 5.91
N LYS A 67 0.48 17.34 6.22
CA LYS A 67 1.88 17.22 6.63
C LYS A 67 2.55 16.19 5.72
N VAL A 68 3.47 16.66 4.88
CA VAL A 68 4.18 15.84 3.91
C VAL A 68 5.67 16.02 4.09
N GLU A 69 6.34 14.97 4.55
CA GLU A 69 7.78 14.91 4.76
C GLU A 69 8.34 13.83 3.82
N PRO A 70 8.82 14.19 2.60
CA PRO A 70 9.17 13.21 1.55
C PRO A 70 10.54 12.58 1.79
N VAL A 71 10.68 11.92 2.94
CA VAL A 71 11.84 11.12 3.34
C VAL A 71 11.36 9.82 3.97
N PRO A 72 12.10 8.71 3.86
CA PRO A 72 11.72 7.46 4.51
C PRO A 72 11.49 7.66 6.02
N GLY A 73 10.34 7.22 6.51
CA GLY A 73 9.88 7.43 7.90
C GLY A 73 9.24 8.79 8.16
N GLY A 74 9.24 9.71 7.21
CA GLY A 74 8.56 11.00 7.31
C GLY A 74 7.04 10.85 7.25
N ALA A 75 6.32 11.87 7.70
CA ALA A 75 4.86 11.87 7.73
C ALA A 75 4.26 12.04 6.33
N PHE A 76 3.15 11.31 6.06
CA PHE A 76 2.24 11.56 4.95
C PHE A 76 0.81 11.63 5.49
N GLU A 77 0.49 12.74 6.13
CA GLU A 77 -0.76 12.93 6.84
C GLU A 77 -1.61 14.01 6.17
N LEU A 78 -2.82 13.63 5.79
CA LEU A 78 -3.82 14.53 5.19
C LEU A 78 -5.05 14.53 6.08
N TRP A 79 -5.50 15.70 6.50
CA TRP A 79 -6.69 15.86 7.35
C TRP A 79 -7.85 16.42 6.54
N PHE A 80 -8.88 15.62 6.33
CA PHE A 80 -10.11 16.02 5.63
C PHE A 80 -11.19 16.49 6.60
N GLY A 81 -11.23 15.93 7.81
CA GLY A 81 -12.16 16.26 8.87
C GLY A 81 -11.45 16.77 10.12
N VAL A 82 -10.88 17.97 10.10
CA VAL A 82 -10.08 18.54 11.21
C VAL A 82 -10.81 18.60 12.54
N ASN A 83 -12.15 18.69 12.54
CA ASN A 83 -12.99 18.68 13.73
C ASN A 83 -13.37 17.28 14.23
N ASN A 84 -13.02 16.23 13.49
CA ASN A 84 -13.25 14.86 13.92
C ASN A 84 -12.31 14.50 15.08
N PRO A 85 -12.66 13.48 15.90
CA PRO A 85 -11.75 12.93 16.90
C PRO A 85 -10.41 12.51 16.28
N GLU A 86 -9.36 12.52 17.10
CA GLU A 86 -8.05 12.03 16.71
C GLU A 86 -8.12 10.60 16.18
N GLY A 87 -7.36 10.31 15.13
CA GLY A 87 -7.39 9.04 14.41
C GLY A 87 -8.53 8.90 13.39
N LEU A 88 -9.48 9.86 13.33
CA LEU A 88 -10.61 9.86 12.39
C LEU A 88 -10.61 11.05 11.43
N ARG A 89 -9.54 11.87 11.42
CA ARG A 89 -9.47 13.10 10.62
C ARG A 89 -9.03 12.86 9.17
N GLY A 90 -8.28 11.78 8.91
CA GLY A 90 -7.74 11.49 7.58
C GLY A 90 -6.68 10.39 7.59
N SER A 91 -5.53 10.59 6.96
CA SER A 91 -4.43 9.62 6.93
C SER A 91 -3.45 9.78 8.09
N GLU A 92 -3.96 10.02 9.28
CA GLU A 92 -3.17 10.21 10.48
C GLU A 92 -2.26 9.01 10.79
N GLY A 93 -0.99 9.28 11.10
CA GLY A 93 0.03 8.28 11.39
C GLY A 93 0.50 7.49 10.16
N CYS A 94 0.11 7.88 8.94
CA CYS A 94 0.67 7.31 7.72
C CYS A 94 2.08 7.86 7.46
N LEU A 95 2.99 6.99 7.05
CA LEU A 95 4.39 7.29 6.84
C LEU A 95 4.80 7.12 5.39
N VAL A 96 5.84 7.85 5.01
CA VAL A 96 6.56 7.63 3.75
C VAL A 96 7.49 6.41 3.92
N HIS A 97 7.46 5.48 2.98
CA HIS A 97 8.30 4.29 2.98
C HIS A 97 9.54 4.42 2.11
N SER A 98 9.40 4.95 0.91
CA SER A 98 10.49 5.05 -0.05
C SER A 98 10.35 6.30 -0.91
N VAL A 99 11.50 6.89 -1.23
CA VAL A 99 11.59 8.09 -2.06
C VAL A 99 12.73 7.91 -3.05
N LYS A 100 12.38 7.91 -4.35
CA LYS A 100 13.33 8.06 -5.45
C LYS A 100 12.90 9.30 -6.23
N PRO A 101 13.59 10.44 -6.04
CA PRO A 101 13.11 11.73 -6.54
C PRO A 101 12.73 11.71 -8.02
N MET A 102 11.54 12.22 -8.34
CA MET A 102 10.95 12.28 -9.69
C MET A 102 10.78 10.93 -10.41
N GLU A 103 11.00 9.81 -9.70
CA GLU A 103 10.78 8.47 -10.25
C GLU A 103 9.75 7.70 -9.45
N GLN A 104 9.89 7.65 -8.10
CA GLN A 104 8.99 6.86 -7.26
C GLN A 104 8.78 7.49 -5.89
N PHE A 105 7.53 7.45 -5.43
CA PHE A 105 7.13 7.85 -4.08
C PHE A 105 6.21 6.81 -3.47
N VAL A 106 6.55 6.29 -2.29
CA VAL A 106 5.80 5.22 -1.63
C VAL A 106 5.39 5.65 -0.24
N PHE A 107 4.11 5.53 0.09
CA PHE A 107 3.58 5.91 1.39
C PHE A 107 2.45 4.98 1.85
N GLU A 108 2.19 4.99 3.14
CA GLU A 108 1.06 4.27 3.75
C GLU A 108 -0.26 4.96 3.48
N TRP A 109 -1.32 4.14 3.46
CA TRP A 109 -2.68 4.65 3.46
C TRP A 109 -3.59 3.83 4.38
N ASN A 110 -4.55 4.48 5.01
CA ASN A 110 -5.48 3.83 5.94
C ASN A 110 -6.90 3.75 5.37
N ALA A 111 -7.73 2.89 5.97
CA ALA A 111 -9.15 2.83 5.66
C ALA A 111 -9.87 4.12 6.09
N PRO A 112 -11.00 4.49 5.44
CA PRO A 112 -11.81 5.63 5.85
C PRO A 112 -12.40 5.41 7.27
N PRO A 113 -12.79 6.51 7.99
CA PRO A 113 -13.30 6.44 9.36
C PRO A 113 -14.47 5.49 9.57
N GLU A 114 -15.28 5.29 8.52
CA GLU A 114 -16.46 4.42 8.51
C GLU A 114 -16.13 2.92 8.56
N ILE A 115 -14.83 2.57 8.45
CA ILE A 115 -14.35 1.18 8.56
C ILE A 115 -13.30 1.08 9.67
N PRO A 116 -13.70 1.28 10.93
CA PRO A 116 -12.75 1.41 12.05
C PRO A 116 -11.98 0.13 12.35
N ALA A 117 -12.54 -1.04 12.07
CA ALA A 117 -11.95 -2.33 12.41
C ALA A 117 -10.57 -2.56 11.75
N ILE A 118 -10.36 -2.05 10.54
CA ILE A 118 -9.11 -2.21 9.79
C ILE A 118 -8.33 -0.90 9.65
N ARG A 119 -8.78 0.20 10.25
CA ARG A 119 -8.17 1.50 10.07
C ARG A 119 -6.72 1.60 10.58
N LYS A 120 -6.36 0.79 11.57
CA LYS A 120 -4.97 0.68 12.06
C LYS A 120 -4.07 -0.17 11.15
N LEU A 121 -4.68 -0.97 10.28
CA LEU A 121 -3.96 -1.73 9.26
C LEU A 121 -3.70 -0.83 8.07
N ARG A 122 -2.52 -0.96 7.47
CA ARG A 122 -2.10 -0.06 6.39
C ARG A 122 -2.06 -0.80 5.06
N THR A 123 -2.49 -0.11 4.02
CA THR A 123 -2.16 -0.43 2.63
C THR A 123 -0.98 0.43 2.21
N LEU A 124 -0.33 0.09 1.11
CA LEU A 124 0.74 0.91 0.53
C LEU A 124 0.28 1.49 -0.79
N VAL A 125 0.64 2.75 -1.00
CA VAL A 125 0.45 3.46 -2.26
C VAL A 125 1.80 3.70 -2.88
N TYR A 126 1.96 3.25 -4.13
CA TYR A 126 3.11 3.54 -4.98
C TYR A 126 2.70 4.53 -6.05
N LEU A 127 3.50 5.55 -6.21
CA LEU A 127 3.43 6.48 -7.33
C LEU A 127 4.69 6.30 -8.17
N ASP A 128 4.52 5.89 -9.42
CA ASP A 128 5.59 5.80 -10.41
C ASP A 128 5.45 6.97 -11.39
N PHE A 129 6.50 7.78 -11.51
CA PHE A 129 6.56 8.97 -12.35
C PHE A 129 7.44 8.70 -13.57
N LYS A 130 6.86 8.75 -14.74
CA LYS A 130 7.59 8.55 -15.98
C LYS A 130 7.49 9.79 -16.86
N PRO A 131 8.61 10.50 -17.09
CA PRO A 131 8.60 11.64 -17.99
C PRO A 131 8.28 11.20 -19.42
N LEU A 132 7.43 11.97 -20.08
CA LEU A 132 7.06 11.81 -21.48
C LEU A 132 7.59 13.01 -22.31
N PRO A 133 7.63 12.89 -23.66
CA PRO A 133 7.86 14.04 -24.53
C PRO A 133 6.86 15.18 -24.25
N ASP A 134 7.21 16.39 -24.71
CA ASP A 134 6.37 17.59 -24.63
C ASP A 134 6.01 18.03 -23.19
N ASN A 135 6.96 17.84 -22.25
CA ASN A 135 6.79 18.21 -20.84
C ASN A 135 5.54 17.57 -20.20
N ARG A 136 5.24 16.34 -20.54
CA ARG A 136 4.17 15.57 -19.92
C ARG A 136 4.74 14.49 -19.00
N THR A 137 3.91 13.97 -18.12
CA THR A 137 4.25 12.90 -17.18
C THR A 137 3.21 11.81 -17.20
N GLU A 138 3.60 10.57 -17.45
CA GLU A 138 2.77 9.42 -17.13
C GLU A 138 2.93 9.11 -15.64
N LEU A 139 1.83 9.20 -14.89
CA LEU A 139 1.78 8.89 -13.46
C LEU A 139 0.94 7.64 -13.26
N THR A 140 1.52 6.63 -12.64
CA THR A 140 0.82 5.41 -12.24
C THR A 140 0.73 5.34 -10.73
N LEU A 141 -0.49 5.28 -10.20
CA LEU A 141 -0.79 4.99 -8.82
C LEU A 141 -1.12 3.51 -8.69
N ARG A 142 -0.48 2.82 -7.73
CA ARG A 142 -0.84 1.45 -7.31
C ARG A 142 -1.11 1.45 -5.83
N ASN A 143 -2.29 0.96 -5.44
CA ASN A 143 -2.60 0.74 -4.03
C ASN A 143 -2.83 -0.74 -3.78
N PHE A 144 -2.05 -1.33 -2.87
CA PHE A 144 -2.03 -2.76 -2.59
C PHE A 144 -1.89 -3.05 -1.09
N GLY A 145 -1.91 -4.36 -0.74
CA GLY A 145 -1.88 -4.80 0.65
C GLY A 145 -3.26 -4.90 1.26
N TYR A 146 -4.30 -5.04 0.43
CA TYR A 146 -5.65 -5.32 0.90
C TYR A 146 -5.73 -6.72 1.48
N GLY A 147 -6.26 -6.83 2.70
CA GLY A 147 -6.54 -8.12 3.33
C GLY A 147 -7.82 -8.77 2.80
N THR A 148 -8.30 -9.76 3.53
CA THR A 148 -9.53 -10.51 3.21
C THR A 148 -10.65 -10.19 4.21
N GLY A 149 -11.89 -10.46 3.82
CA GLY A 149 -13.08 -10.27 4.65
C GLY A 149 -13.89 -9.01 4.32
N PRO A 150 -15.07 -8.85 4.96
CA PRO A 150 -16.05 -7.84 4.58
C PRO A 150 -15.55 -6.40 4.66
N ASP A 151 -14.79 -6.06 5.70
CA ASP A 151 -14.29 -4.69 5.87
C ASP A 151 -13.19 -4.35 4.85
N TRP A 152 -12.35 -5.33 4.50
CA TRP A 152 -11.39 -5.15 3.41
C TRP A 152 -12.06 -5.01 2.04
N ALA A 153 -13.13 -5.77 1.79
CA ALA A 153 -13.91 -5.64 0.56
C ALA A 153 -14.55 -4.24 0.46
N LYS A 154 -15.11 -3.72 1.57
CA LYS A 154 -15.65 -2.34 1.63
C LYS A 154 -14.55 -1.31 1.41
N ASN A 155 -13.40 -1.49 2.06
CA ASN A 155 -12.25 -0.58 1.92
C ASN A 155 -11.77 -0.53 0.47
N LYS A 156 -11.62 -1.69 -0.16
CA LYS A 156 -11.22 -1.77 -1.57
C LYS A 156 -12.24 -1.10 -2.48
N ALA A 157 -13.54 -1.40 -2.32
CA ALA A 157 -14.60 -0.79 -3.13
C ALA A 157 -14.63 0.74 -3.00
N TYR A 158 -14.35 1.28 -1.81
CA TYR A 158 -14.21 2.72 -1.60
C TYR A 158 -13.03 3.28 -2.43
N PHE A 159 -11.86 2.67 -2.36
CA PHE A 159 -10.67 3.18 -3.06
C PHE A 159 -10.66 2.87 -4.56
N ASP A 160 -11.39 1.87 -5.04
CA ASP A 160 -11.65 1.66 -6.47
C ASP A 160 -12.32 2.91 -7.11
N GLN A 161 -13.02 3.71 -6.31
CA GLN A 161 -13.64 4.98 -6.74
C GLN A 161 -12.79 6.20 -6.38
N ALA A 162 -12.22 6.21 -5.18
CA ALA A 162 -11.52 7.38 -4.66
C ALA A 162 -10.21 7.66 -5.42
N TRP A 163 -9.40 6.64 -5.71
CA TRP A 163 -8.13 6.85 -6.41
C TRP A 163 -8.28 7.40 -7.83
N PRO A 164 -9.22 6.89 -8.67
CA PRO A 164 -9.50 7.53 -9.96
C PRO A 164 -9.93 8.99 -9.82
N ALA A 165 -10.73 9.33 -8.81
CA ALA A 165 -11.16 10.70 -8.56
C ALA A 165 -9.98 11.62 -8.17
N VAL A 166 -9.10 11.16 -7.28
CA VAL A 166 -7.89 11.89 -6.87
C VAL A 166 -6.98 12.14 -8.08
N MET A 167 -6.72 11.10 -8.87
CA MET A 167 -5.90 11.21 -10.08
C MET A 167 -6.55 12.12 -11.15
N GLY A 168 -7.88 12.11 -11.24
CA GLY A 168 -8.63 13.03 -12.10
C GLY A 168 -8.57 14.49 -11.63
N SER A 169 -8.51 14.72 -10.31
CA SER A 169 -8.32 16.07 -9.75
C SER A 169 -6.93 16.61 -10.07
N LEU A 170 -5.90 15.77 -9.96
CA LEU A 170 -4.54 16.14 -10.37
C LEU A 170 -4.48 16.46 -11.87
N GLU A 171 -5.09 15.64 -12.72
CA GLU A 171 -5.16 15.88 -14.16
C GLU A 171 -5.82 17.24 -14.48
N LYS A 172 -6.95 17.55 -13.83
CA LYS A 172 -7.65 18.82 -13.96
C LYS A 172 -6.80 20.01 -13.51
N ARG A 173 -6.03 19.87 -12.43
CA ARG A 173 -5.13 20.93 -11.95
C ARG A 173 -4.10 21.34 -12.99
N PHE A 174 -3.63 20.40 -13.81
CA PHE A 174 -2.64 20.63 -14.85
C PHE A 174 -3.25 20.71 -16.26
N ALA A 175 -4.56 20.67 -16.39
CA ALA A 175 -5.21 20.93 -17.66
C ALA A 175 -4.88 22.37 -18.11
N ALA A 176 -4.62 22.56 -19.40
CA ALA A 176 -4.43 23.90 -19.95
C ALA A 176 -5.63 24.77 -19.57
N LYS A 177 -5.36 25.94 -19.01
CA LYS A 177 -6.40 26.96 -18.86
C LYS A 177 -6.69 27.48 -20.26
N GLY A 178 -7.83 27.04 -20.82
CA GLY A 178 -8.32 27.55 -22.10
C GLY A 178 -8.64 29.03 -22.05
#